data_794720043deeb2f59da82aba7c10b914
#
_entry.id   794720043deeb2f59da82aba7c10b914
#
_cell.length_a   1.000
_cell.length_b   1.000
_cell.length_c   1.000
_cell.angle_alpha   90.00
_cell.angle_beta   90.00
_cell.angle_gamma   90.00
#
_symmetry.space_group_name_H-M   'P 1'
#
loop_
_entity.id
_entity.type
_entity.pdbx_description
1 polymer ?
#
loop_
_entity_poly.entity_id
_entity_poly.type
_entity_poly.pdbx_seq_one_letter_code
_entity_poly.pdbx_strand_id
1 'polypeptide(L)'
;MTHSHNPSLLTSLRAVIPRRDASFLEALRTAEIQAAKLVDLIGDERGILEHHITGLPRIVVIRETIPVSGMSYWNGQHWVIVLSRKEPAVRQRFILLHEFKHIIDHGHTDQLYRGNHKLSAAEQAEAAADYFAGCALVSRRSLKAAWGNGIQRVADLASHFGVSEPAIRVRLAQTGLDKTDDLPLADRCARPISTQRYEPQRFIRAPRSTRPRSYA
;
A
#
# COMPACT_ATOMS: atom_id res chain seq x y z
N MET A 1 31.02 -22.58 -2.33
CA MET A 1 29.83 -22.06 -3.06
C MET A 1 29.05 -21.19 -2.10
N THR A 2 29.27 -19.89 -2.14
CA THR A 2 28.56 -18.92 -1.28
C THR A 2 27.16 -18.70 -1.86
N HIS A 3 26.13 -19.27 -1.21
CA HIS A 3 24.74 -18.94 -1.51
C HIS A 3 24.52 -17.46 -1.19
N SER A 4 24.53 -16.63 -2.21
CA SER A 4 24.08 -15.26 -2.13
C SER A 4 22.58 -15.29 -1.77
N HIS A 5 22.26 -15.13 -0.48
CA HIS A 5 20.89 -14.97 -0.01
C HIS A 5 20.41 -13.59 -0.48
N ASN A 6 19.78 -13.56 -1.64
CA ASN A 6 19.07 -12.35 -2.07
C ASN A 6 17.93 -12.13 -1.06
N PRO A 7 17.92 -11.01 -0.32
CA PRO A 7 16.88 -10.76 0.68
C PRO A 7 15.50 -10.73 0.00
N SER A 8 14.48 -11.27 0.66
CA SER A 8 13.13 -11.21 0.13
C SER A 8 12.72 -9.75 -0.14
N LEU A 9 11.82 -9.52 -1.10
CA LEU A 9 11.32 -8.17 -1.41
C LEU A 9 10.83 -7.45 -0.14
N LEU A 10 10.04 -8.12 0.70
CA LEU A 10 9.57 -7.55 1.97
C LEU A 10 10.72 -7.17 2.90
N THR A 11 11.75 -8.01 3.03
CA THR A 11 12.95 -7.70 3.81
C THR A 11 13.65 -6.45 3.27
N SER A 12 13.77 -6.36 1.94
CA SER A 12 14.38 -5.22 1.28
C SER A 12 13.61 -3.92 1.50
N LEU A 13 12.27 -3.97 1.47
CA LEU A 13 11.41 -2.81 1.72
C LEU A 13 11.40 -2.40 3.20
N ARG A 14 11.44 -3.37 4.12
CA ARG A 14 11.54 -3.10 5.57
C ARG A 14 12.88 -2.53 5.99
N ALA A 15 13.96 -2.84 5.28
CA ALA A 15 15.31 -2.37 5.60
C ALA A 15 15.46 -0.84 5.55
N VAL A 16 14.54 -0.11 4.92
CA VAL A 16 14.53 1.36 4.88
C VAL A 16 13.76 2.00 6.03
N ILE A 17 13.08 1.22 6.86
CA ILE A 17 12.38 1.71 8.06
C ILE A 17 13.44 2.18 9.07
N PRO A 18 13.34 3.40 9.61
CA PRO A 18 14.25 3.88 10.63
C PRO A 18 14.26 2.94 11.85
N ARG A 19 15.39 2.77 12.51
CA ARG A 19 15.48 1.96 13.75
C ARG A 19 15.07 2.72 15.01
N ARG A 20 14.61 3.95 14.87
CA ARG A 20 14.13 4.84 15.92
C ARG A 20 12.71 5.31 15.59
N ASP A 21 12.05 5.87 16.57
CA ASP A 21 10.77 6.53 16.38
C ASP A 21 10.85 7.57 15.26
N ALA A 22 9.92 7.52 14.33
CA ALA A 22 9.83 8.43 13.20
C ALA A 22 8.78 9.51 13.46
N SER A 23 9.05 10.72 12.98
CA SER A 23 7.99 11.70 12.79
C SER A 23 7.09 11.28 11.62
N PHE A 24 5.85 11.78 11.57
CA PHE A 24 4.94 11.46 10.47
C PHE A 24 5.51 11.86 9.09
N LEU A 25 6.23 12.96 9.01
CA LEU A 25 6.91 13.36 7.78
C LEU A 25 8.00 12.35 7.36
N GLU A 26 8.75 11.81 8.32
CA GLU A 26 9.73 10.75 8.05
C GLU A 26 9.04 9.44 7.63
N ALA A 27 7.89 9.11 8.23
CA ALA A 27 7.10 7.96 7.82
C ALA A 27 6.62 8.07 6.36
N LEU A 28 6.16 9.26 5.94
CA LEU A 28 5.82 9.52 4.54
C LEU A 28 7.04 9.43 3.60
N ARG A 29 8.20 9.95 4.00
CA ARG A 29 9.45 9.78 3.24
C ARG A 29 9.87 8.33 3.13
N THR A 30 9.72 7.56 4.20
CA THR A 30 9.96 6.12 4.21
C THR A 30 9.03 5.42 3.22
N ALA A 31 7.75 5.76 3.19
CA ALA A 31 6.78 5.24 2.23
C ALA A 31 7.18 5.56 0.78
N GLU A 32 7.63 6.78 0.49
CA GLU A 32 8.12 7.16 -0.85
C GLU A 32 9.36 6.35 -1.25
N ILE A 33 10.32 6.16 -0.35
CA ILE A 33 11.54 5.37 -0.60
C ILE A 33 11.18 3.89 -0.83
N GLN A 34 10.26 3.34 -0.04
CA GLN A 34 9.75 1.98 -0.22
C GLN A 34 9.07 1.80 -1.57
N ALA A 35 8.22 2.76 -1.97
CA ALA A 35 7.56 2.74 -3.27
C ALA A 35 8.57 2.82 -4.43
N ALA A 36 9.54 3.73 -4.35
CA ALA A 36 10.61 3.84 -5.36
C ALA A 36 11.42 2.54 -5.45
N LYS A 37 11.81 1.98 -4.30
CA LYS A 37 12.55 0.72 -4.25
C LYS A 37 11.74 -0.46 -4.79
N LEU A 38 10.43 -0.50 -4.54
CA LEU A 38 9.53 -1.50 -5.12
C LEU A 38 9.53 -1.41 -6.65
N VAL A 39 9.38 -0.21 -7.20
CA VAL A 39 9.42 0.05 -8.65
C VAL A 39 10.77 -0.37 -9.24
N ASP A 40 11.88 0.01 -8.61
CA ASP A 40 13.23 -0.34 -9.07
C ASP A 40 13.49 -1.85 -9.06
N LEU A 41 13.01 -2.57 -8.04
CA LEU A 41 13.20 -4.02 -7.92
C LEU A 41 12.32 -4.82 -8.88
N ILE A 42 11.16 -4.31 -9.26
CA ILE A 42 10.21 -4.96 -10.17
C ILE A 42 10.49 -4.57 -11.63
N GLY A 43 10.96 -3.34 -11.87
CA GLY A 43 11.50 -2.91 -13.17
C GLY A 43 10.50 -2.85 -14.34
N ASP A 44 9.20 -2.69 -14.08
CA ASP A 44 8.20 -2.55 -15.15
C ASP A 44 7.95 -1.06 -15.47
N GLU A 45 8.13 -0.66 -16.73
CA GLU A 45 7.90 0.71 -17.20
C GLU A 45 6.45 1.17 -17.01
N ARG A 46 5.49 0.24 -17.00
CA ARG A 46 4.06 0.49 -16.76
C ARG A 46 3.69 0.62 -15.29
N GLY A 47 4.70 0.64 -14.41
CA GLY A 47 4.53 0.67 -12.96
C GLY A 47 4.17 -0.70 -12.37
N ILE A 48 3.74 -0.71 -11.12
CA ILE A 48 3.43 -1.96 -10.41
C ILE A 48 2.11 -2.53 -10.88
N LEU A 49 2.15 -3.74 -11.43
CA LEU A 49 0.99 -4.52 -11.83
C LEU A 49 0.63 -5.55 -10.75
N GLU A 50 -0.60 -6.05 -10.77
CA GLU A 50 -1.10 -6.98 -9.76
C GLU A 50 -0.24 -8.23 -9.62
N HIS A 51 0.17 -8.83 -10.73
CA HIS A 51 0.98 -10.05 -10.71
C HIS A 51 2.33 -9.88 -10.00
N HIS A 52 2.85 -8.67 -9.90
CA HIS A 52 4.08 -8.40 -9.16
C HIS A 52 3.90 -8.61 -7.65
N ILE A 53 2.69 -8.38 -7.14
CA ILE A 53 2.38 -8.58 -5.73
C ILE A 53 1.85 -9.99 -5.47
N THR A 54 0.98 -10.52 -6.35
CA THR A 54 0.44 -11.88 -6.21
C THR A 54 1.49 -12.97 -6.41
N GLY A 55 2.58 -12.67 -7.13
CA GLY A 55 3.72 -13.55 -7.30
C GLY A 55 4.69 -13.59 -6.12
N LEU A 56 4.49 -12.74 -5.10
CA LEU A 56 5.36 -12.73 -3.92
C LEU A 56 5.09 -13.93 -3.02
N PRO A 57 6.13 -14.56 -2.46
CA PRO A 57 5.93 -15.68 -1.55
C PRO A 57 5.15 -15.25 -0.31
N ARG A 58 4.23 -16.08 0.12
CA ARG A 58 3.36 -15.87 1.29
C ARG A 58 2.41 -14.67 1.17
N ILE A 59 2.08 -14.23 -0.04
CA ILE A 59 1.00 -13.27 -0.28
C ILE A 59 -0.06 -13.94 -1.14
N VAL A 60 -1.31 -13.87 -0.68
CA VAL A 60 -2.49 -14.36 -1.38
C VAL A 60 -3.45 -13.18 -1.55
N VAL A 61 -3.92 -12.97 -2.77
CA VAL A 61 -4.91 -11.94 -3.07
C VAL A 61 -6.22 -12.61 -3.46
N ILE A 62 -7.28 -12.27 -2.76
CA ILE A 62 -8.63 -12.77 -3.02
C ILE A 62 -9.60 -11.61 -3.27
N ARG A 63 -10.69 -11.90 -3.93
CA ARG A 63 -11.76 -10.93 -4.21
C ARG A 63 -13.07 -11.40 -3.63
N GLU A 64 -13.65 -10.58 -2.78
CA GLU A 64 -14.90 -10.89 -2.09
C GLU A 64 -15.85 -9.70 -2.09
N THR A 65 -17.12 -9.96 -1.77
CA THR A 65 -18.09 -8.89 -1.51
C THR A 65 -18.00 -8.51 -0.05
N ILE A 66 -17.25 -7.47 0.25
CA ILE A 66 -17.04 -6.93 1.59
C ILE A 66 -17.54 -5.48 1.69
N PRO A 67 -17.86 -4.98 2.89
CA PRO A 67 -18.38 -3.62 3.08
C PRO A 67 -17.30 -2.53 2.96
N VAL A 68 -16.01 -2.92 3.00
CA VAL A 68 -14.86 -2.04 2.82
C VAL A 68 -14.24 -2.23 1.44
N SER A 69 -13.39 -1.30 1.02
CA SER A 69 -12.71 -1.39 -0.28
C SER A 69 -11.68 -2.52 -0.33
N GLY A 70 -10.98 -2.77 0.77
CA GLY A 70 -10.01 -3.84 0.94
C GLY A 70 -9.65 -4.04 2.40
N MET A 71 -8.89 -5.09 2.66
CA MET A 71 -8.31 -5.39 3.97
C MET A 71 -7.15 -6.38 3.82
N SER A 72 -6.23 -6.39 4.78
CA SER A 72 -5.16 -7.38 4.84
C SER A 72 -5.01 -7.96 6.24
N TYR A 73 -4.66 -9.26 6.32
CA TYR A 73 -4.43 -9.94 7.57
C TYR A 73 -3.49 -11.15 7.40
N TRP A 74 -2.88 -11.55 8.50
CA TRP A 74 -2.07 -12.76 8.57
C TRP A 74 -2.93 -13.96 9.02
N ASN A 75 -2.99 -15.03 8.22
CA ASN A 75 -3.81 -16.22 8.52
C ASN A 75 -3.04 -17.33 9.24
N GLY A 76 -1.77 -17.09 9.63
CA GLY A 76 -0.89 -18.07 10.23
C GLY A 76 0.16 -18.66 9.26
N GLN A 77 -0.10 -18.58 7.96
CA GLN A 77 0.78 -19.09 6.90
C GLN A 77 1.08 -18.05 5.82
N HIS A 78 0.11 -17.23 5.46
CA HIS A 78 0.17 -16.25 4.39
C HIS A 78 -0.45 -14.92 4.83
N TRP A 79 0.04 -13.84 4.26
CA TRP A 79 -0.67 -12.58 4.20
C TRP A 79 -1.79 -12.70 3.18
N VAL A 80 -3.00 -12.44 3.60
CA VAL A 80 -4.17 -12.42 2.73
C VAL A 80 -4.57 -10.98 2.52
N ILE A 81 -4.64 -10.57 1.26
CA ILE A 81 -5.20 -9.28 0.85
C ILE A 81 -6.56 -9.56 0.23
N VAL A 82 -7.61 -8.99 0.82
CA VAL A 82 -8.98 -9.10 0.31
C VAL A 82 -9.33 -7.81 -0.39
N LEU A 83 -9.71 -7.90 -1.66
CA LEU A 83 -10.17 -6.77 -2.45
C LEU A 83 -11.68 -6.86 -2.66
N SER A 84 -12.40 -5.75 -2.53
CA SER A 84 -13.83 -5.72 -2.80
C SER A 84 -14.12 -5.89 -4.29
N ARG A 85 -14.96 -6.86 -4.64
CA ARG A 85 -15.44 -7.06 -6.03
C ARG A 85 -16.26 -5.88 -6.55
N LYS A 86 -16.77 -5.03 -5.66
CA LYS A 86 -17.58 -3.86 -6.03
C LYS A 86 -16.74 -2.69 -6.53
N GLU A 87 -15.43 -2.71 -6.26
CA GLU A 87 -14.53 -1.65 -6.68
C GLU A 87 -14.11 -1.85 -8.15
N PRO A 88 -14.00 -0.77 -8.94
CA PRO A 88 -13.44 -0.83 -10.29
C PRO A 88 -11.99 -1.34 -10.29
N ALA A 89 -11.55 -1.96 -11.39
CA ALA A 89 -10.19 -2.54 -11.49
C ALA A 89 -9.07 -1.53 -11.16
N VAL A 90 -9.20 -0.29 -11.61
CA VAL A 90 -8.26 0.81 -11.29
C VAL A 90 -8.18 1.05 -9.78
N ARG A 91 -9.33 1.03 -9.09
CA ARG A 91 -9.41 1.20 -7.64
C ARG A 91 -8.85 -0.02 -6.91
N GLN A 92 -9.18 -1.24 -7.37
CA GLN A 92 -8.63 -2.47 -6.79
C GLN A 92 -7.09 -2.50 -6.84
N ARG A 93 -6.47 -2.02 -7.93
CA ARG A 93 -5.02 -1.93 -8.06
C ARG A 93 -4.41 -0.96 -7.04
N PHE A 94 -5.07 0.16 -6.78
CA PHE A 94 -4.66 1.10 -5.73
C PHE A 94 -4.77 0.47 -4.34
N ILE A 95 -5.91 -0.16 -4.05
CA ILE A 95 -6.20 -0.82 -2.78
C ILE A 95 -5.19 -1.95 -2.53
N LEU A 96 -4.83 -2.73 -3.54
CA LEU A 96 -3.83 -3.79 -3.43
C LEU A 96 -2.50 -3.25 -2.88
N LEU A 97 -2.03 -2.11 -3.41
CA LEU A 97 -0.78 -1.50 -2.97
C LEU A 97 -0.93 -0.82 -1.60
N HIS A 98 -2.08 -0.26 -1.29
CA HIS A 98 -2.42 0.27 0.02
C HIS A 98 -2.32 -0.84 1.09
N GLU A 99 -2.99 -1.96 0.88
CA GLU A 99 -2.95 -3.12 1.79
C GLU A 99 -1.55 -3.74 1.87
N PHE A 100 -0.82 -3.75 0.76
CA PHE A 100 0.56 -4.21 0.74
C PHE A 100 1.47 -3.34 1.62
N LYS A 101 1.21 -2.03 1.70
CA LYS A 101 1.94 -1.14 2.62
C LYS A 101 1.69 -1.50 4.08
N HIS A 102 0.48 -1.82 4.48
CA HIS A 102 0.20 -2.31 5.83
C HIS A 102 0.97 -3.60 6.15
N ILE A 103 1.12 -4.50 5.17
CA ILE A 103 1.94 -5.71 5.31
C ILE A 103 3.43 -5.35 5.48
N ILE A 104 3.94 -4.39 4.72
CA ILE A 104 5.33 -3.92 4.86
C ILE A 104 5.56 -3.38 6.27
N ASP A 105 4.64 -2.59 6.80
CA ASP A 105 4.79 -1.89 8.08
C ASP A 105 4.47 -2.76 9.30
N HIS A 106 3.90 -3.94 9.07
CA HIS A 106 3.55 -4.85 10.17
C HIS A 106 4.76 -5.15 11.07
N GLY A 107 4.56 -4.94 12.37
CA GLY A 107 5.61 -5.04 13.38
C GLY A 107 6.46 -3.79 13.56
N HIS A 108 6.20 -2.71 12.80
CA HIS A 108 6.89 -1.42 12.89
C HIS A 108 5.92 -0.23 13.05
N THR A 109 4.63 -0.48 13.19
CA THR A 109 3.56 0.54 13.24
C THR A 109 3.77 1.53 14.38
N ASP A 110 4.11 1.06 15.59
CA ASP A 110 4.30 1.91 16.77
C ASP A 110 5.51 2.84 16.63
N GLN A 111 6.49 2.43 15.85
CA GLN A 111 7.70 3.19 15.54
C GLN A 111 7.45 4.24 14.45
N LEU A 112 6.61 3.89 13.46
CA LEU A 112 6.32 4.75 12.31
C LEU A 112 5.18 5.73 12.59
N TYR A 113 4.17 5.33 13.37
CA TYR A 113 2.91 6.06 13.51
C TYR A 113 2.56 6.24 14.97
N ARG A 114 2.88 7.40 15.52
CA ARG A 114 2.66 7.71 16.94
C ARG A 114 1.44 8.56 17.21
N GLY A 115 0.81 9.04 16.15
CA GLY A 115 -0.22 10.04 16.24
C GLY A 115 0.34 11.43 16.66
N ASN A 116 -0.49 12.43 16.52
CA ASN A 116 -0.25 13.79 17.00
C ASN A 116 -1.61 14.47 17.25
N HIS A 117 -1.59 15.77 17.57
CA HIS A 117 -2.81 16.54 17.83
C HIS A 117 -3.78 16.66 16.63
N LYS A 118 -3.33 16.35 15.41
CA LYS A 118 -4.14 16.42 14.18
C LYS A 118 -4.58 15.06 13.68
N LEU A 119 -3.72 14.04 13.81
CA LEU A 119 -3.93 12.70 13.26
C LEU A 119 -3.59 11.65 14.31
N SER A 120 -4.47 10.71 14.53
CA SER A 120 -4.19 9.51 15.31
C SER A 120 -3.15 8.63 14.61
N ALA A 121 -2.55 7.68 15.35
CA ALA A 121 -1.60 6.72 14.78
C ALA A 121 -2.22 5.92 13.61
N ALA A 122 -3.49 5.53 13.73
CA ALA A 122 -4.21 4.83 12.68
C ALA A 122 -4.40 5.70 11.42
N GLU A 123 -4.80 6.96 11.58
CA GLU A 123 -4.94 7.88 10.43
C GLU A 123 -3.60 8.18 9.76
N GLN A 124 -2.51 8.23 10.52
CA GLN A 124 -1.17 8.34 9.96
C GLN A 124 -0.78 7.11 9.14
N ALA A 125 -1.11 5.90 9.61
CA ALA A 125 -0.87 4.66 8.88
C ALA A 125 -1.65 4.61 7.56
N GLU A 126 -2.95 4.99 7.59
CA GLU A 126 -3.80 5.07 6.40
C GLU A 126 -3.25 6.09 5.38
N ALA A 127 -2.88 7.28 5.84
CA ALA A 127 -2.33 8.31 4.97
C ALA A 127 -0.98 7.89 4.35
N ALA A 128 -0.15 7.16 5.10
CA ALA A 128 1.11 6.63 4.58
C ALA A 128 0.88 5.48 3.57
N ALA A 129 -0.15 4.66 3.76
CA ALA A 129 -0.52 3.61 2.83
C ALA A 129 -1.07 4.20 1.52
N ASP A 130 -1.91 5.22 1.58
CA ASP A 130 -2.39 5.96 0.41
C ASP A 130 -1.23 6.63 -0.34
N TYR A 131 -0.31 7.25 0.40
CA TYR A 131 0.86 7.90 -0.19
C TYR A 131 1.78 6.91 -0.89
N PHE A 132 2.06 5.77 -0.26
CA PHE A 132 2.84 4.68 -0.85
C PHE A 132 2.19 4.16 -2.13
N ALA A 133 0.89 3.85 -2.11
CA ALA A 133 0.16 3.34 -3.27
C ALA A 133 0.22 4.33 -4.45
N GLY A 134 0.00 5.62 -4.18
CA GLY A 134 0.14 6.68 -5.18
C GLY A 134 1.56 6.77 -5.75
N CYS A 135 2.60 6.69 -4.90
CA CYS A 135 4.00 6.72 -5.33
C CYS A 135 4.39 5.49 -6.15
N ALA A 136 3.89 4.31 -5.80
CA ALA A 136 4.19 3.06 -6.50
C ALA A 136 3.49 2.98 -7.88
N LEU A 137 2.25 3.48 -7.98
CA LEU A 137 1.50 3.50 -9.24
C LEU A 137 1.97 4.59 -10.20
N VAL A 138 2.34 5.76 -9.65
CA VAL A 138 2.76 6.94 -10.43
C VAL A 138 4.04 7.48 -9.81
N SER A 139 5.17 6.83 -10.12
CA SER A 139 6.47 7.23 -9.58
C SER A 139 6.81 8.66 -10.02
N ARG A 140 7.53 9.40 -9.18
CA ARG A 140 8.00 10.76 -9.53
C ARG A 140 8.80 10.76 -10.83
N ARG A 141 9.64 9.75 -11.04
CA ARG A 141 10.48 9.61 -12.23
C ARG A 141 9.62 9.41 -13.48
N SER A 142 8.71 8.43 -13.44
CA SER A 142 7.84 8.10 -14.58
C SER A 142 6.89 9.26 -14.92
N LEU A 143 6.34 9.93 -13.88
CA LEU A 143 5.45 11.09 -14.09
C LEU A 143 6.20 12.26 -14.75
N LYS A 144 7.43 12.56 -14.29
CA LYS A 144 8.26 13.61 -14.91
C LYS A 144 8.65 13.24 -16.35
N ALA A 145 8.94 11.97 -16.63
CA ALA A 145 9.24 11.51 -17.97
C ALA A 145 8.02 11.64 -18.91
N ALA A 146 6.84 11.19 -18.47
CA ALA A 146 5.61 11.35 -19.24
C ALA A 146 5.29 12.83 -19.51
N TRP A 147 5.43 13.68 -18.47
CA TRP A 147 5.24 15.12 -18.58
C TRP A 147 6.21 15.77 -19.58
N GLY A 148 7.50 15.42 -19.51
CA GLY A 148 8.53 15.89 -20.43
C GLY A 148 8.33 15.42 -21.87
N ASN A 149 7.69 14.26 -22.06
CA ASN A 149 7.31 13.71 -23.36
C ASN A 149 5.99 14.29 -23.90
N GLY A 150 5.43 15.34 -23.26
CA GLY A 150 4.24 16.03 -23.71
C GLY A 150 2.91 15.46 -23.23
N ILE A 151 2.90 14.41 -22.42
CA ILE A 151 1.66 13.90 -21.79
C ILE A 151 1.38 14.78 -20.56
N GLN A 152 0.60 15.85 -20.74
CA GLN A 152 0.40 16.87 -19.70
C GLN A 152 -1.06 17.02 -19.27
N ARG A 153 -2.02 16.45 -20.03
CA ARG A 153 -3.43 16.47 -19.63
C ARG A 153 -3.68 15.41 -18.60
N VAL A 154 -4.46 15.73 -17.56
CA VAL A 154 -4.78 14.81 -16.45
C VAL A 154 -5.40 13.51 -16.95
N ALA A 155 -6.34 13.58 -17.91
CA ALA A 155 -6.98 12.41 -18.49
C ALA A 155 -6.00 11.50 -19.24
N ASP A 156 -5.06 12.09 -19.98
CA ASP A 156 -4.05 11.33 -20.74
C ASP A 156 -3.05 10.66 -19.79
N LEU A 157 -2.62 11.36 -18.74
CA LEU A 157 -1.77 10.79 -17.68
C LEU A 157 -2.52 9.65 -16.92
N ALA A 158 -3.81 9.85 -16.61
CA ALA A 158 -4.61 8.83 -15.95
C ALA A 158 -4.71 7.55 -16.82
N SER A 159 -4.92 7.71 -18.10
CA SER A 159 -4.92 6.60 -19.07
C SER A 159 -3.54 5.95 -19.18
N HIS A 160 -2.46 6.75 -19.29
CA HIS A 160 -1.09 6.27 -19.42
C HIS A 160 -0.64 5.41 -18.22
N PHE A 161 -0.96 5.84 -17.00
CA PHE A 161 -0.59 5.11 -15.78
C PHE A 161 -1.66 4.08 -15.34
N GLY A 162 -2.82 4.05 -15.98
CA GLY A 162 -3.94 3.20 -15.57
C GLY A 162 -4.42 3.49 -14.15
N VAL A 163 -4.58 4.77 -13.81
CA VAL A 163 -5.05 5.27 -12.52
C VAL A 163 -6.20 6.26 -12.71
N SER A 164 -6.87 6.65 -11.61
CA SER A 164 -7.93 7.66 -11.69
C SER A 164 -7.36 9.07 -11.89
N GLU A 165 -8.12 9.96 -12.51
CA GLU A 165 -7.74 11.38 -12.63
C GLU A 165 -7.48 12.04 -11.27
N PRO A 166 -8.28 11.82 -10.21
CA PRO A 166 -7.97 12.34 -8.89
C PRO A 166 -6.59 11.90 -8.38
N ALA A 167 -6.19 10.64 -8.63
CA ALA A 167 -4.86 10.16 -8.24
C ALA A 167 -3.74 10.91 -8.99
N ILE A 168 -3.93 11.20 -10.28
CA ILE A 168 -2.99 12.03 -11.05
C ILE A 168 -2.90 13.45 -10.47
N ARG A 169 -4.02 14.11 -10.18
CA ARG A 169 -4.02 15.45 -9.60
C ARG A 169 -3.22 15.51 -8.29
N VAL A 170 -3.45 14.55 -7.41
CA VAL A 170 -2.68 14.41 -6.16
C VAL A 170 -1.19 14.24 -6.47
N ARG A 171 -0.82 13.38 -7.41
CA ARG A 171 0.59 13.14 -7.76
C ARG A 171 1.26 14.35 -8.41
N LEU A 172 0.55 15.09 -9.26
CA LEU A 172 1.05 16.35 -9.84
C LEU A 172 1.36 17.37 -8.74
N ALA A 173 0.43 17.57 -7.78
CA ALA A 173 0.65 18.45 -6.64
C ALA A 173 1.84 17.99 -5.78
N GLN A 174 1.94 16.70 -5.44
CA GLN A 174 3.05 16.14 -4.64
C GLN A 174 4.41 16.24 -5.34
N THR A 175 4.45 16.28 -6.66
CA THR A 175 5.70 16.35 -7.44
C THR A 175 6.08 17.77 -7.84
N GLY A 176 5.20 18.76 -7.58
CA GLY A 176 5.40 20.16 -7.98
C GLY A 176 5.25 20.38 -9.48
N LEU A 177 4.59 19.47 -10.21
CA LEU A 177 4.27 19.64 -11.63
C LEU A 177 2.93 20.38 -11.83
N ASP A 178 2.10 20.45 -10.77
CA ASP A 178 0.95 21.34 -10.72
C ASP A 178 1.32 22.56 -9.88
N LYS A 179 1.02 23.75 -10.37
CA LYS A 179 1.41 25.03 -9.74
C LYS A 179 0.65 25.36 -8.45
N THR A 180 -0.10 24.42 -7.89
CA THR A 180 -0.78 24.57 -6.59
C THR A 180 0.18 24.28 -5.44
N ASP A 181 1.19 25.15 -5.25
CA ASP A 181 2.34 24.93 -4.37
C ASP A 181 2.05 25.01 -2.86
N ASP A 182 0.83 25.37 -2.43
CA ASP A 182 0.60 25.77 -1.04
C ASP A 182 0.02 24.69 -0.12
N LEU A 183 -0.18 23.45 -0.57
CA LEU A 183 -0.75 22.41 0.29
C LEU A 183 0.34 21.64 1.06
N PRO A 184 0.21 21.46 2.40
CA PRO A 184 1.08 20.60 3.17
C PRO A 184 1.14 19.18 2.62
N LEU A 185 2.27 18.48 2.79
CA LEU A 185 2.47 17.14 2.25
C LEU A 185 1.41 16.13 2.75
N ALA A 186 0.96 16.29 4.00
CA ALA A 186 -0.10 15.48 4.59
C ALA A 186 -1.47 15.67 3.91
N ASP A 187 -1.77 16.88 3.45
CA ASP A 187 -3.02 17.21 2.75
C ASP A 187 -2.97 16.87 1.25
N ARG A 188 -1.78 16.51 0.74
CA ARG A 188 -1.54 16.07 -0.63
C ARG A 188 -1.73 14.56 -0.84
N CYS A 189 -2.09 13.83 0.20
CA CYS A 189 -2.42 12.41 0.08
C CYS A 189 -3.78 12.22 -0.60
N ALA A 190 -3.94 11.15 -1.38
CA ALA A 190 -5.25 10.76 -1.89
C ALA A 190 -6.23 10.62 -0.72
N ARG A 191 -7.53 10.95 -0.95
CA ARG A 191 -8.55 10.76 0.09
C ARG A 191 -8.51 9.32 0.60
N PRO A 192 -8.57 9.12 1.92
CA PRO A 192 -8.52 7.79 2.50
C PRO A 192 -9.55 6.86 1.87
N ILE A 193 -9.17 5.64 1.66
CA ILE A 193 -10.06 4.53 1.34
C ILE A 193 -11.01 4.44 2.54
N SER A 194 -12.31 4.52 2.31
CA SER A 194 -13.39 4.59 3.31
C SER A 194 -12.98 4.15 4.74
N THR A 195 -12.96 5.09 5.69
CA THR A 195 -12.50 4.91 7.07
C THR A 195 -13.48 4.12 7.96
N GLN A 196 -14.47 3.44 7.41
CA GLN A 196 -15.23 2.48 8.20
C GLN A 196 -14.31 1.33 8.57
N ARG A 197 -13.77 1.39 9.80
CA ARG A 197 -13.01 0.31 10.41
C ARG A 197 -13.87 -0.94 10.40
N TYR A 198 -13.53 -1.89 9.55
CA TYR A 198 -13.99 -3.26 9.70
C TYR A 198 -13.16 -3.86 10.85
N GLU A 199 -13.76 -3.98 12.03
CA GLU A 199 -13.23 -4.86 13.05
C GLU A 199 -13.56 -6.29 12.62
N PRO A 200 -12.55 -7.12 12.26
CA PRO A 200 -12.81 -8.51 11.95
C PRO A 200 -13.45 -9.14 13.19
N GLN A 201 -14.67 -9.65 13.07
CA GLN A 201 -15.26 -10.47 14.11
C GLN A 201 -14.25 -11.57 14.43
N ARG A 202 -13.77 -11.61 15.67
CA ARG A 202 -12.90 -12.66 16.16
C ARG A 202 -13.55 -13.98 15.78
N PHE A 203 -12.92 -14.74 14.91
CA PHE A 203 -13.34 -16.09 14.60
C PHE A 203 -13.38 -16.83 15.92
N ILE A 204 -14.59 -17.14 16.42
CA ILE A 204 -14.80 -18.01 17.56
C ILE A 204 -14.22 -19.35 17.10
N ARG A 205 -13.10 -19.76 17.72
CA ARG A 205 -12.52 -21.07 17.50
C ARG A 205 -13.63 -22.09 17.71
N ALA A 206 -13.97 -22.86 16.67
CA ALA A 206 -14.89 -23.96 16.80
C ALA A 206 -14.44 -24.84 17.98
N PRO A 207 -15.36 -25.26 18.88
CA PRO A 207 -15.00 -26.10 19.99
C PRO A 207 -14.36 -27.39 19.46
N ARG A 208 -13.20 -27.76 20.02
CA ARG A 208 -12.54 -29.03 19.71
C ARG A 208 -13.54 -30.15 19.94
N SER A 209 -13.91 -30.86 18.87
CA SER A 209 -14.66 -32.10 18.96
C SER A 209 -13.89 -33.08 19.87
N THR A 210 -14.39 -33.31 21.07
CA THR A 210 -13.95 -34.40 21.94
C THR A 210 -14.52 -35.67 21.34
N ARG A 211 -13.68 -36.45 20.65
CA ARG A 211 -14.01 -37.82 20.28
C ARG A 211 -14.27 -38.62 21.57
N PRO A 212 -15.39 -39.34 21.70
CA PRO A 212 -15.56 -40.24 22.82
C PRO A 212 -14.54 -41.40 22.73
N ARG A 213 -13.83 -41.64 23.80
CA ARG A 213 -13.04 -42.88 23.98
C ARG A 213 -14.01 -44.05 24.02
N SER A 214 -13.98 -44.91 23.02
CA SER A 214 -14.58 -46.22 23.11
C SER A 214 -13.74 -47.09 24.03
N TYR A 215 -14.32 -47.53 25.14
CA TYR A 215 -13.81 -48.65 25.93
C TYR A 215 -14.34 -49.93 25.29
N ALA A 216 -13.45 -50.81 24.93
CA ALA A 216 -13.65 -52.23 24.80
C ALA A 216 -12.39 -52.92 25.31
#